data_7ed183dad33cc8ddadae86797e4ce95f
#
_entry.id   7ed183dad33cc8ddadae86797e4ce95f
#
_cell.length_a   1.000
_cell.length_b   1.000
_cell.length_c   1.000
_cell.angle_alpha   90.00
_cell.angle_beta   90.00
_cell.angle_gamma   90.00
#
_symmetry.space_group_name_H-M   'P 1'
#
loop_
_entity.id
_entity.type
_entity.pdbx_description
1 polymer ?
#
loop_
_entity_poly.entity_id
_entity_poly.type
_entity_poly.pdbx_seq_one_letter_code
_entity_poly.pdbx_strand_id
1 'polypeptide(L)'
;GNNDGLAESMARLDAVKKPVFIYVGRVAVEKNLGDFLDLNLPGEKHIVGDGPALKALKSKYPGVVFHGAHSMENLPAFYNRADVFVFPSRTDTFGLVLLEAMGCGLPVAAFPVTGPRDVVGESGAGALNHDLEKACLDALKIDRKTVWMHAETFSWEAATALFFGHLTKSQAPSAGYQISENPHKTNHGIRRVIAAAKNSFAGLTFAIREESAFRQELLLAAVLAPLAFVIPSSLVEKILMLSAIALVLLVELLNSGVEAAIDRISFDNHGLSKRAKDYGSAAVLIALTVCAGIYGAFFWRWLAG
;
A
#
# COMPACT_ATOMS: atom_id res chain seq x y z
N GLY A 1 -3.70 30.88 4.39
CA GLY A 1 -2.82 30.34 3.32
C GLY A 1 -3.42 29.18 2.50
N ASN A 2 -4.49 28.50 3.01
CA ASN A 2 -5.05 27.34 2.25
C ASN A 2 -6.27 27.70 1.38
N ASN A 3 -6.94 28.81 1.65
CA ASN A 3 -8.16 29.18 0.92
C ASN A 3 -7.85 29.93 -0.41
N ASP A 4 -6.75 30.64 -0.49
CA ASP A 4 -6.40 31.41 -1.68
C ASP A 4 -6.05 30.50 -2.87
N GLY A 5 -5.32 29.40 -2.64
CA GLY A 5 -4.99 28.42 -3.66
C GLY A 5 -6.19 27.65 -4.20
N LEU A 6 -7.19 27.38 -3.35
CA LEU A 6 -8.43 26.74 -3.78
C LEU A 6 -9.26 27.68 -4.67
N ALA A 7 -9.42 28.94 -4.28
CA ALA A 7 -10.17 29.92 -5.07
C ALA A 7 -9.55 30.12 -6.45
N GLU A 8 -8.23 30.23 -6.55
CA GLU A 8 -7.51 30.30 -7.83
C GLU A 8 -7.72 29.04 -8.68
N SER A 9 -7.63 27.86 -8.08
CA SER A 9 -7.87 26.58 -8.77
C SER A 9 -9.30 26.49 -9.31
N MET A 10 -10.29 26.91 -8.53
CA MET A 10 -11.70 26.92 -8.95
C MET A 10 -11.94 27.90 -10.08
N ALA A 11 -11.42 29.13 -9.99
CA ALA A 11 -11.52 30.14 -11.05
C ALA A 11 -10.89 29.63 -12.35
N ARG A 12 -9.76 28.92 -12.27
CA ARG A 12 -9.13 28.28 -13.44
C ARG A 12 -10.04 27.22 -14.06
N LEU A 13 -10.61 26.33 -13.27
CA LEU A 13 -11.52 25.29 -13.77
C LEU A 13 -12.80 25.87 -14.37
N ASP A 14 -13.33 26.95 -13.80
CA ASP A 14 -14.54 27.60 -14.31
C ASP A 14 -14.27 28.37 -15.64
N ALA A 15 -13.04 28.76 -15.89
CA ALA A 15 -12.62 29.48 -17.09
C ALA A 15 -12.17 28.59 -18.26
N VAL A 16 -11.92 27.29 -18.04
CA VAL A 16 -11.39 26.40 -19.07
C VAL A 16 -12.46 25.93 -20.06
N LYS A 17 -12.00 25.53 -21.24
CA LYS A 17 -12.85 24.88 -22.25
C LYS A 17 -13.25 23.47 -21.77
N LYS A 18 -14.50 23.13 -21.94
CA LYS A 18 -14.97 21.77 -21.72
C LYS A 18 -14.73 20.91 -22.96
N PRO A 19 -14.49 19.58 -22.79
CA PRO A 19 -14.49 18.83 -21.52
C PRO A 19 -13.18 18.96 -20.72
N VAL A 20 -13.30 18.72 -19.42
CA VAL A 20 -12.18 18.69 -18.46
C VAL A 20 -11.90 17.25 -18.05
N PHE A 21 -10.69 16.78 -18.33
CA PHE A 21 -10.17 15.47 -17.91
C PHE A 21 -9.28 15.67 -16.69
N ILE A 22 -9.63 15.05 -15.56
CA ILE A 22 -8.94 15.25 -14.29
C ILE A 22 -8.34 13.97 -13.75
N TYR A 23 -7.12 14.10 -13.21
CA TYR A 23 -6.51 13.11 -12.32
C TYR A 23 -6.38 13.71 -10.93
N VAL A 24 -6.67 12.90 -9.90
CA VAL A 24 -6.47 13.27 -8.50
C VAL A 24 -5.69 12.16 -7.82
N GLY A 25 -4.58 12.52 -7.18
CA GLY A 25 -3.76 11.57 -6.45
C GLY A 25 -2.28 11.93 -6.44
N ARG A 26 -1.46 11.01 -5.92
CA ARG A 26 0.00 11.18 -5.86
C ARG A 26 0.60 11.27 -7.26
N VAL A 27 1.48 12.27 -7.46
CA VAL A 27 2.18 12.49 -8.74
C VAL A 27 3.51 11.75 -8.73
N ALA A 28 3.48 10.47 -9.13
CA ALA A 28 4.62 9.56 -9.08
C ALA A 28 4.68 8.67 -10.33
N VAL A 29 5.85 8.07 -10.57
CA VAL A 29 6.12 7.30 -11.80
C VAL A 29 5.17 6.10 -11.92
N GLU A 30 4.91 5.40 -10.82
CA GLU A 30 4.04 4.22 -10.77
C GLU A 30 2.56 4.51 -11.10
N LYS A 31 2.15 5.78 -11.09
CA LYS A 31 0.79 6.21 -11.47
C LYS A 31 0.61 6.37 -12.98
N ASN A 32 1.65 6.17 -13.77
CA ASN A 32 1.62 6.21 -15.25
C ASN A 32 0.97 7.47 -15.83
N LEU A 33 1.18 8.63 -15.19
CA LEU A 33 0.58 9.89 -15.65
C LEU A 33 0.98 10.25 -17.08
N GLY A 34 2.14 9.77 -17.56
CA GLY A 34 2.56 9.91 -18.94
C GLY A 34 1.54 9.34 -19.92
N ASP A 35 0.99 8.14 -19.64
CA ASP A 35 -0.02 7.49 -20.47
C ASP A 35 -1.28 8.38 -20.65
N PHE A 36 -1.65 9.15 -19.62
CA PHE A 36 -2.75 10.13 -19.71
C PHE A 36 -2.35 11.44 -20.39
N LEU A 37 -1.18 11.96 -20.04
CA LEU A 37 -0.77 13.28 -20.49
C LEU A 37 -0.38 13.31 -21.97
N ASP A 38 0.06 12.19 -22.54
CA ASP A 38 0.40 12.04 -23.96
C ASP A 38 -0.84 11.85 -24.87
N LEU A 39 -2.06 11.60 -24.32
CA LEU A 39 -3.29 11.41 -25.10
C LEU A 39 -3.69 12.68 -25.87
N ASN A 40 -4.33 12.51 -27.02
CA ASN A 40 -4.90 13.62 -27.80
C ASN A 40 -6.40 13.78 -27.49
N LEU A 41 -6.75 14.42 -26.37
CA LEU A 41 -8.12 14.58 -25.90
C LEU A 41 -8.73 15.93 -26.29
N PRO A 42 -10.05 15.98 -26.58
CA PRO A 42 -10.76 17.22 -26.88
C PRO A 42 -11.05 17.99 -25.58
N GLY A 43 -10.16 18.85 -25.14
CA GLY A 43 -10.33 19.62 -23.92
C GLY A 43 -9.06 19.77 -23.12
N GLU A 44 -9.19 20.00 -21.82
CA GLU A 44 -8.05 20.31 -20.96
C GLU A 44 -7.77 19.17 -19.97
N LYS A 45 -6.48 19.01 -19.66
CA LYS A 45 -5.99 18.00 -18.71
C LYS A 45 -5.59 18.69 -17.42
N HIS A 46 -6.14 18.24 -16.31
CA HIS A 46 -5.92 18.79 -14.99
C HIS A 46 -5.36 17.73 -14.06
N ILE A 47 -4.36 18.10 -13.25
CA ILE A 47 -3.74 17.23 -12.24
C ILE A 47 -3.89 17.88 -10.87
N VAL A 48 -4.51 17.18 -9.94
CA VAL A 48 -4.62 17.56 -8.53
C VAL A 48 -3.79 16.58 -7.70
N GLY A 49 -2.80 17.09 -7.00
CA GLY A 49 -1.91 16.30 -6.17
C GLY A 49 -0.47 16.76 -6.23
N ASP A 50 0.37 16.10 -5.45
CA ASP A 50 1.80 16.38 -5.37
C ASP A 50 2.58 15.05 -5.38
N GLY A 51 3.88 15.15 -5.61
CA GLY A 51 4.76 13.99 -5.58
C GLY A 51 6.07 14.17 -6.35
N PRO A 52 6.93 13.15 -6.29
CA PRO A 52 8.30 13.25 -6.80
C PRO A 52 8.38 13.52 -8.32
N ALA A 53 7.36 13.13 -9.10
CA ALA A 53 7.36 13.33 -10.54
C ALA A 53 6.81 14.70 -10.97
N LEU A 54 6.22 15.50 -10.06
CA LEU A 54 5.51 16.75 -10.39
C LEU A 54 6.37 17.74 -11.17
N LYS A 55 7.61 17.99 -10.71
CA LYS A 55 8.52 18.95 -11.36
C LYS A 55 8.86 18.55 -12.79
N ALA A 56 9.13 17.29 -13.02
CA ALA A 56 9.46 16.76 -14.34
C ALA A 56 8.25 16.82 -15.29
N LEU A 57 7.05 16.47 -14.79
CA LEU A 57 5.82 16.50 -15.59
C LEU A 57 5.41 17.93 -15.93
N LYS A 58 5.52 18.89 -15.01
CA LYS A 58 5.27 20.30 -15.30
C LYS A 58 6.19 20.85 -16.42
N SER A 59 7.46 20.44 -16.41
CA SER A 59 8.42 20.84 -17.45
C SER A 59 8.11 20.20 -18.81
N LYS A 60 7.70 18.91 -18.81
CA LYS A 60 7.41 18.16 -20.03
C LYS A 60 6.07 18.56 -20.68
N TYR A 61 5.06 18.92 -19.86
CA TYR A 61 3.69 19.18 -20.31
C TYR A 61 3.21 20.59 -19.93
N PRO A 62 3.72 21.66 -20.58
CA PRO A 62 3.38 23.05 -20.23
C PRO A 62 1.90 23.41 -20.48
N GLY A 63 1.19 22.64 -21.32
CA GLY A 63 -0.23 22.82 -21.59
C GLY A 63 -1.17 22.17 -20.59
N VAL A 64 -0.64 21.43 -19.58
CA VAL A 64 -1.41 20.77 -18.54
C VAL A 64 -1.53 21.66 -17.31
N VAL A 65 -2.71 21.71 -16.69
CA VAL A 65 -2.94 22.50 -15.48
C VAL A 65 -2.66 21.64 -14.24
N PHE A 66 -1.69 22.07 -13.42
CA PHE A 66 -1.32 21.41 -12.17
C PHE A 66 -1.75 22.27 -10.98
N HIS A 67 -2.70 21.80 -10.21
CA HIS A 67 -3.28 22.48 -9.05
C HIS A 67 -2.48 22.33 -7.77
N GLY A 68 -1.58 21.31 -7.68
CA GLY A 68 -0.90 20.96 -6.45
C GLY A 68 -1.77 20.09 -5.52
N ALA A 69 -1.29 19.89 -4.30
CA ALA A 69 -2.01 19.11 -3.30
C ALA A 69 -3.12 19.93 -2.64
N HIS A 70 -4.29 19.31 -2.48
CA HIS A 70 -5.42 19.85 -1.76
C HIS A 70 -5.89 18.87 -0.66
N SER A 71 -6.56 19.39 0.38
CA SER A 71 -7.16 18.56 1.43
C SER A 71 -8.35 17.76 0.88
N MET A 72 -8.66 16.62 1.48
CA MET A 72 -9.78 15.76 1.08
C MET A 72 -11.12 16.51 1.04
N GLU A 73 -11.31 17.48 1.93
CA GLU A 73 -12.53 18.31 1.99
C GLU A 73 -12.74 19.17 0.73
N ASN A 74 -11.65 19.50 0.03
CA ASN A 74 -11.66 20.32 -1.16
C ASN A 74 -11.79 19.52 -2.46
N LEU A 75 -11.49 18.21 -2.44
CA LEU A 75 -11.52 17.38 -3.66
C LEU A 75 -12.88 17.31 -4.34
N PRO A 76 -14.03 17.28 -3.64
CA PRO A 76 -15.34 17.31 -4.30
C PRO A 76 -15.55 18.52 -5.20
N ALA A 77 -14.94 19.68 -4.87
CA ALA A 77 -15.04 20.88 -5.71
C ALA A 77 -14.37 20.69 -7.08
N PHE A 78 -13.30 19.92 -7.13
CA PHE A 78 -12.61 19.54 -8.38
C PHE A 78 -13.40 18.50 -9.16
N TYR A 79 -13.88 17.43 -8.52
CA TYR A 79 -14.66 16.39 -9.17
C TYR A 79 -15.95 16.91 -9.80
N ASN A 80 -16.63 17.85 -9.11
CA ASN A 80 -17.87 18.44 -9.60
C ASN A 80 -17.69 19.32 -10.85
N ARG A 81 -16.48 19.84 -11.10
CA ARG A 81 -16.16 20.71 -12.23
C ARG A 81 -15.54 19.95 -13.40
N ALA A 82 -15.13 18.73 -13.20
CA ALA A 82 -14.59 17.89 -14.25
C ALA A 82 -15.67 17.11 -14.99
N ASP A 83 -15.36 16.62 -16.18
CA ASP A 83 -16.26 15.81 -17.02
C ASP A 83 -15.87 14.32 -17.02
N VAL A 84 -14.56 14.00 -16.86
CA VAL A 84 -14.06 12.63 -16.76
C VAL A 84 -12.94 12.56 -15.74
N PHE A 85 -13.02 11.58 -14.83
CA PHE A 85 -11.92 11.20 -13.96
C PHE A 85 -11.04 10.18 -14.67
N VAL A 86 -9.78 10.50 -14.91
CA VAL A 86 -8.84 9.61 -15.60
C VAL A 86 -7.95 8.92 -14.59
N PHE A 87 -7.94 7.57 -14.62
CA PHE A 87 -7.15 6.74 -13.73
C PHE A 87 -6.16 5.88 -14.54
N PRO A 88 -4.95 6.40 -14.82
CA PRO A 88 -3.98 5.74 -15.70
C PRO A 88 -3.14 4.69 -14.97
N SER A 89 -3.33 4.49 -13.67
CA SER A 89 -2.57 3.52 -12.88
C SER A 89 -2.86 2.08 -13.31
N ARG A 90 -1.80 1.25 -13.35
CA ARG A 90 -1.89 -0.17 -13.70
C ARG A 90 -1.70 -1.09 -12.49
N THR A 91 -1.30 -0.56 -11.35
CA THR A 91 -0.85 -1.33 -10.18
C THR A 91 -1.69 -1.12 -8.92
N ASP A 92 -2.63 -0.19 -8.91
CA ASP A 92 -3.49 0.08 -7.76
C ASP A 92 -4.49 -1.06 -7.50
N THR A 93 -4.59 -1.47 -6.24
CA THR A 93 -5.38 -2.64 -5.83
C THR A 93 -6.86 -2.34 -5.63
N PHE A 94 -7.25 -1.15 -5.13
CA PHE A 94 -8.65 -0.81 -4.89
C PHE A 94 -9.05 0.57 -5.42
N GLY A 95 -8.18 1.60 -5.24
CA GLY A 95 -8.42 2.94 -5.77
C GLY A 95 -9.61 3.67 -5.12
N LEU A 96 -9.51 3.98 -3.80
CA LEU A 96 -10.54 4.78 -3.10
C LEU A 96 -10.93 6.06 -3.84
N VAL A 97 -9.98 6.66 -4.53
CA VAL A 97 -10.18 7.85 -5.36
C VAL A 97 -11.21 7.64 -6.49
N LEU A 98 -11.40 6.40 -6.95
CA LEU A 98 -12.46 6.05 -7.91
C LEU A 98 -13.84 6.23 -7.29
N LEU A 99 -14.01 5.76 -6.03
CA LEU A 99 -15.26 5.92 -5.29
C LEU A 99 -15.55 7.38 -4.97
N GLU A 100 -14.52 8.17 -4.63
CA GLU A 100 -14.66 9.62 -4.39
C GLU A 100 -15.16 10.34 -5.65
N ALA A 101 -14.55 10.06 -6.81
CA ALA A 101 -14.96 10.63 -8.08
C ALA A 101 -16.39 10.23 -8.45
N MET A 102 -16.71 8.93 -8.35
CA MET A 102 -18.04 8.41 -8.65
C MET A 102 -19.10 8.92 -7.67
N GLY A 103 -18.74 9.10 -6.38
CA GLY A 103 -19.61 9.73 -5.37
C GLY A 103 -20.01 11.17 -5.72
N CYS A 104 -19.18 11.87 -6.51
CA CYS A 104 -19.51 13.16 -7.10
C CYS A 104 -20.20 13.04 -8.49
N GLY A 105 -20.57 11.83 -8.90
CA GLY A 105 -21.16 11.55 -10.19
C GLY A 105 -20.20 11.73 -11.36
N LEU A 106 -18.89 11.69 -11.13
CA LEU A 106 -17.89 11.87 -12.18
C LEU A 106 -17.53 10.53 -12.85
N PRO A 107 -17.76 10.35 -14.17
CA PRO A 107 -17.44 9.12 -14.88
C PRO A 107 -15.95 8.82 -14.87
N VAL A 108 -15.62 7.52 -14.71
CA VAL A 108 -14.23 7.05 -14.66
C VAL A 108 -13.77 6.55 -16.01
N ALA A 109 -12.55 6.92 -16.42
CA ALA A 109 -11.82 6.33 -17.54
C ALA A 109 -10.55 5.65 -17.01
N ALA A 110 -10.40 4.34 -17.22
CA ALA A 110 -9.26 3.60 -16.67
C ALA A 110 -8.86 2.40 -17.53
N PHE A 111 -7.66 1.86 -17.26
CA PHE A 111 -7.28 0.54 -17.76
C PHE A 111 -8.09 -0.57 -17.06
N PRO A 112 -8.38 -1.70 -17.74
CA PRO A 112 -9.12 -2.82 -17.17
C PRO A 112 -8.23 -3.68 -16.25
N VAL A 113 -7.65 -3.08 -15.22
CA VAL A 113 -6.85 -3.74 -14.17
C VAL A 113 -7.70 -3.97 -12.91
N THR A 114 -7.17 -4.70 -11.93
CA THR A 114 -7.93 -5.21 -10.76
C THR A 114 -8.78 -4.13 -10.08
N GLY A 115 -8.19 -3.04 -9.60
CA GLY A 115 -8.94 -1.99 -8.88
C GLY A 115 -10.11 -1.41 -9.67
N PRO A 116 -9.91 -0.85 -10.88
CA PRO A 116 -11.00 -0.37 -11.73
C PRO A 116 -12.02 -1.45 -12.12
N ARG A 117 -11.60 -2.71 -12.32
CA ARG A 117 -12.55 -3.82 -12.60
C ARG A 117 -13.47 -4.08 -11.42
N ASP A 118 -12.93 -4.05 -10.20
CA ASP A 118 -13.70 -4.34 -8.98
C ASP A 118 -14.64 -3.20 -8.62
N VAL A 119 -14.25 -1.94 -8.90
CA VAL A 119 -15.01 -0.75 -8.51
C VAL A 119 -15.96 -0.29 -9.61
N VAL A 120 -15.51 -0.24 -10.85
CA VAL A 120 -16.32 0.21 -12.01
C VAL A 120 -16.99 -0.97 -12.68
N GLY A 121 -16.23 -2.03 -13.02
CA GLY A 121 -16.73 -3.23 -13.66
C GLY A 121 -17.58 -2.96 -14.91
N GLU A 122 -18.72 -3.65 -15.00
CA GLU A 122 -19.73 -3.48 -16.06
C GLU A 122 -20.92 -2.60 -15.64
N SER A 123 -20.76 -1.80 -14.58
CA SER A 123 -21.84 -1.00 -13.98
C SER A 123 -22.35 0.13 -14.87
N GLY A 124 -21.60 0.53 -15.88
CA GLY A 124 -21.87 1.74 -16.66
C GLY A 124 -21.44 3.04 -15.97
N ALA A 125 -20.77 2.98 -14.81
CA ALA A 125 -20.26 4.15 -14.10
C ALA A 125 -18.92 4.67 -14.64
N GLY A 126 -18.32 3.98 -15.60
CA GLY A 126 -17.06 4.36 -16.23
C GLY A 126 -16.78 3.53 -17.47
N ALA A 127 -15.73 3.85 -18.17
CA ALA A 127 -15.25 3.14 -19.34
C ALA A 127 -13.87 2.54 -19.06
N LEU A 128 -13.76 1.21 -19.17
CA LEU A 128 -12.52 0.47 -19.01
C LEU A 128 -12.03 -0.03 -20.37
N ASN A 129 -10.85 0.41 -20.78
CA ASN A 129 -10.26 -0.02 -22.05
C ASN A 129 -8.73 -0.08 -21.95
N HIS A 130 -8.11 -0.99 -22.70
CA HIS A 130 -6.65 -1.02 -22.88
C HIS A 130 -6.12 0.20 -23.66
N ASP A 131 -6.97 0.81 -24.44
CA ASP A 131 -6.78 2.13 -25.05
C ASP A 131 -7.42 3.18 -24.14
N LEU A 132 -6.56 3.92 -23.41
CA LEU A 132 -7.01 4.91 -22.43
C LEU A 132 -7.69 6.12 -23.11
N GLU A 133 -7.30 6.49 -24.33
CA GLU A 133 -7.95 7.55 -25.09
C GLU A 133 -9.40 7.18 -25.39
N LYS A 134 -9.62 5.95 -25.86
CA LYS A 134 -10.96 5.43 -26.09
C LYS A 134 -11.78 5.39 -24.80
N ALA A 135 -11.17 4.95 -23.67
CA ALA A 135 -11.84 4.99 -22.37
C ALA A 135 -12.27 6.40 -22.00
N CYS A 136 -11.43 7.40 -22.19
CA CYS A 136 -11.74 8.81 -21.91
C CYS A 136 -12.92 9.30 -22.78
N LEU A 137 -12.91 9.02 -24.08
CA LEU A 137 -13.96 9.45 -25.00
C LEU A 137 -15.29 8.74 -24.76
N ASP A 138 -15.27 7.48 -24.36
CA ASP A 138 -16.47 6.72 -23.99
C ASP A 138 -17.03 7.16 -22.64
N ALA A 139 -16.18 7.48 -21.67
CA ALA A 139 -16.59 8.02 -20.38
C ALA A 139 -17.34 9.37 -20.49
N LEU A 140 -16.99 10.22 -21.44
CA LEU A 140 -17.71 11.48 -21.73
C LEU A 140 -19.21 11.30 -22.05
N LYS A 141 -19.61 10.11 -22.50
CA LYS A 141 -20.99 9.81 -22.89
C LYS A 141 -21.83 9.31 -21.73
N ILE A 142 -21.21 9.06 -20.58
CA ILE A 142 -21.87 8.45 -19.42
C ILE A 142 -22.61 9.53 -18.63
N ASP A 143 -23.86 9.24 -18.28
CA ASP A 143 -24.67 10.12 -17.44
C ASP A 143 -24.20 10.12 -15.99
N ARG A 144 -24.01 11.30 -15.43
CA ARG A 144 -23.52 11.50 -14.05
C ARG A 144 -24.43 10.86 -12.99
N LYS A 145 -25.74 10.81 -13.25
CA LYS A 145 -26.71 10.18 -12.34
C LYS A 145 -26.48 8.68 -12.24
N THR A 146 -26.20 8.02 -13.37
CA THR A 146 -25.85 6.59 -13.39
C THR A 146 -24.60 6.31 -12.56
N VAL A 147 -23.59 7.17 -12.69
CA VAL A 147 -22.34 7.06 -11.93
C VAL A 147 -22.59 7.20 -10.42
N TRP A 148 -23.33 8.21 -10.02
CA TRP A 148 -23.66 8.47 -8.63
C TRP A 148 -24.47 7.32 -8.01
N MET A 149 -25.49 6.81 -8.71
CA MET A 149 -26.28 5.66 -8.26
C MET A 149 -25.42 4.40 -8.07
N HIS A 150 -24.43 4.18 -8.90
CA HIS A 150 -23.49 3.07 -8.72
C HIS A 150 -22.61 3.29 -7.48
N ALA A 151 -22.10 4.51 -7.27
CA ALA A 151 -21.28 4.83 -6.10
C ALA A 151 -22.02 4.56 -4.77
N GLU A 152 -23.32 4.79 -4.70
CA GLU A 152 -24.13 4.50 -3.51
C GLU A 152 -24.14 3.01 -3.11
N THR A 153 -23.88 2.11 -4.05
CA THR A 153 -23.79 0.66 -3.75
C THR A 153 -22.56 0.30 -2.90
N PHE A 154 -21.60 1.20 -2.79
CA PHE A 154 -20.39 1.05 -1.95
C PHE A 154 -20.52 1.74 -0.59
N SER A 155 -21.72 2.08 -0.13
CA SER A 155 -21.93 2.65 1.20
C SER A 155 -21.53 1.66 2.32
N TRP A 156 -21.25 2.19 3.52
CA TRP A 156 -20.98 1.36 4.69
C TRP A 156 -22.16 0.46 5.05
N GLU A 157 -23.39 0.93 4.82
CA GLU A 157 -24.62 0.15 4.99
C GLU A 157 -24.67 -1.03 4.03
N ALA A 158 -24.33 -0.81 2.74
CA ALA A 158 -24.28 -1.86 1.74
C ALA A 158 -23.17 -2.88 2.06
N ALA A 159 -21.99 -2.43 2.44
CA ALA A 159 -20.87 -3.28 2.85
C ALA A 159 -21.23 -4.11 4.09
N THR A 160 -21.88 -3.48 5.07
CA THR A 160 -22.35 -4.13 6.31
C THR A 160 -23.45 -5.15 6.01
N ALA A 161 -24.43 -4.80 5.17
CA ALA A 161 -25.49 -5.72 4.76
C ALA A 161 -24.95 -6.94 4.03
N LEU A 162 -23.95 -6.75 3.17
CA LEU A 162 -23.26 -7.83 2.46
C LEU A 162 -22.52 -8.74 3.45
N PHE A 163 -21.80 -8.16 4.43
CA PHE A 163 -21.10 -8.90 5.47
C PHE A 163 -22.07 -9.71 6.35
N PHE A 164 -23.16 -9.09 6.83
CA PHE A 164 -24.20 -9.80 7.58
C PHE A 164 -24.92 -10.86 6.74
N GLY A 165 -25.15 -10.60 5.45
CA GLY A 165 -25.70 -11.57 4.51
C GLY A 165 -24.80 -12.80 4.35
N HIS A 166 -23.48 -12.63 4.37
CA HIS A 166 -22.53 -13.74 4.36
C HIS A 166 -22.50 -14.50 5.70
N LEU A 167 -22.61 -13.81 6.83
CA LEU A 167 -22.68 -14.45 8.15
C LEU A 167 -23.95 -15.30 8.31
N THR A 168 -25.10 -14.79 7.85
CA THR A 168 -26.38 -15.53 7.92
C THR A 168 -26.46 -16.68 6.91
N LYS A 169 -25.84 -16.55 5.73
CA LYS A 169 -25.71 -17.64 4.75
C LYS A 169 -24.75 -18.76 5.20
N SER A 170 -23.82 -18.46 6.08
CA SER A 170 -22.91 -19.46 6.68
C SER A 170 -23.65 -20.48 7.57
N GLN A 171 -24.92 -20.25 7.92
CA GLN A 171 -25.77 -21.21 8.64
C GLN A 171 -26.68 -22.05 7.72
N ALA A 172 -26.72 -21.79 6.43
CA ALA A 172 -27.44 -22.62 5.46
C ALA A 172 -26.46 -23.65 4.83
N PRO A 173 -26.89 -24.92 4.56
CA PRO A 173 -26.02 -25.89 3.90
C PRO A 173 -25.62 -25.36 2.55
N SER A 174 -24.34 -25.30 2.32
CA SER A 174 -23.64 -24.68 1.21
C SER A 174 -24.08 -25.20 -0.14
N ALA A 175 -24.77 -24.38 -0.93
CA ALA A 175 -24.77 -24.49 -2.37
C ALA A 175 -23.65 -23.56 -2.93
N GLY A 176 -22.45 -24.10 -3.10
CA GLY A 176 -21.58 -23.74 -4.21
C GLY A 176 -20.83 -22.42 -4.21
N TYR A 177 -20.59 -21.73 -3.07
CA TYR A 177 -19.55 -20.70 -3.02
C TYR A 177 -18.27 -21.35 -2.46
N GLN A 178 -17.39 -21.78 -3.35
CA GLN A 178 -16.02 -22.11 -2.97
C GLN A 178 -15.35 -20.79 -2.59
N ILE A 179 -15.32 -20.48 -1.28
CA ILE A 179 -14.24 -19.67 -0.72
C ILE A 179 -13.01 -20.40 -1.21
N SER A 180 -12.18 -19.75 -2.05
CA SER A 180 -10.88 -20.32 -2.39
C SER A 180 -10.18 -20.50 -1.05
N GLU A 181 -10.25 -21.72 -0.53
CA GLU A 181 -9.54 -22.08 0.71
C GLU A 181 -8.11 -21.65 0.45
N ASN A 182 -7.59 -20.84 1.36
CA ASN A 182 -6.19 -20.48 1.32
C ASN A 182 -5.42 -21.79 1.06
N PRO A 183 -4.78 -21.96 -0.13
CA PRO A 183 -4.17 -23.24 -0.52
C PRO A 183 -3.14 -23.74 0.50
N HIS A 184 -2.75 -22.87 1.44
CA HIS A 184 -1.86 -23.18 2.55
C HIS A 184 -2.58 -23.75 3.79
N LYS A 185 -3.92 -23.78 3.87
CA LYS A 185 -4.71 -24.34 5.01
C LYS A 185 -5.08 -25.80 4.86
N THR A 186 -4.85 -26.43 3.72
CA THR A 186 -5.26 -27.83 3.45
C THR A 186 -4.34 -28.90 4.04
N ASN A 187 -3.22 -28.54 4.66
CA ASN A 187 -2.29 -29.49 5.25
C ASN A 187 -2.66 -29.82 6.71
N HIS A 188 -3.08 -31.05 6.98
CA HIS A 188 -3.33 -31.56 8.34
C HIS A 188 -2.17 -32.47 8.81
N GLY A 189 -1.91 -32.51 10.13
CA GLY A 189 -0.94 -33.41 10.76
C GLY A 189 0.52 -33.13 10.35
N ILE A 190 1.30 -34.18 10.12
CA ILE A 190 2.74 -34.14 9.82
C ILE A 190 3.04 -33.29 8.55
N ARG A 191 2.18 -33.34 7.55
CA ARG A 191 2.36 -32.55 6.31
C ARG A 191 2.34 -31.05 6.60
N ARG A 192 1.55 -30.60 7.58
CA ARG A 192 1.54 -29.20 8.03
C ARG A 192 2.87 -28.78 8.67
N VAL A 193 3.45 -29.67 9.48
CA VAL A 193 4.75 -29.43 10.13
C VAL A 193 5.87 -29.34 9.07
N ILE A 194 5.88 -30.24 8.10
CA ILE A 194 6.86 -30.23 7.01
C ILE A 194 6.72 -28.96 6.15
N ALA A 195 5.49 -28.58 5.81
CA ALA A 195 5.23 -27.35 5.05
C ALA A 195 5.66 -26.11 5.85
N ALA A 196 5.37 -26.05 7.15
CA ALA A 196 5.81 -24.98 8.03
C ALA A 196 7.35 -24.89 8.11
N ALA A 197 8.03 -26.02 8.27
CA ALA A 197 9.50 -26.08 8.26
C ALA A 197 10.05 -25.58 6.92
N LYS A 198 9.51 -26.02 5.78
CA LYS A 198 9.92 -25.56 4.45
C LYS A 198 9.75 -24.03 4.29
N ASN A 199 8.63 -23.49 4.76
CA ASN A 199 8.37 -22.04 4.72
C ASN A 199 9.34 -21.28 5.65
N SER A 200 9.66 -21.82 6.82
CA SER A 200 10.65 -21.23 7.74
C SER A 200 12.04 -21.18 7.13
N PHE A 201 12.49 -22.26 6.47
CA PHE A 201 13.77 -22.27 5.75
C PHE A 201 13.78 -21.30 4.57
N ALA A 202 12.67 -21.18 3.83
CA ALA A 202 12.55 -20.22 2.75
C ALA A 202 12.63 -18.78 3.28
N GLY A 203 11.94 -18.46 4.38
CA GLY A 203 11.99 -17.15 5.04
C GLY A 203 13.41 -16.79 5.51
N LEU A 204 14.12 -17.72 6.17
CA LEU A 204 15.51 -17.51 6.58
C LEU A 204 16.44 -17.28 5.38
N THR A 205 16.25 -18.07 4.31
CA THR A 205 17.05 -17.91 3.09
C THR A 205 16.82 -16.54 2.45
N PHE A 206 15.57 -16.08 2.45
CA PHE A 206 15.21 -14.76 1.94
C PHE A 206 15.86 -13.65 2.78
N ALA A 207 15.75 -13.71 4.11
CA ALA A 207 16.35 -12.75 5.02
C ALA A 207 17.89 -12.68 4.84
N ILE A 208 18.57 -13.81 4.69
CA ILE A 208 20.03 -13.84 4.44
C ILE A 208 20.39 -13.20 3.08
N ARG A 209 19.56 -13.36 2.05
CA ARG A 209 19.86 -12.86 0.71
C ARG A 209 19.54 -11.38 0.52
N GLU A 210 18.40 -10.95 1.02
CA GLU A 210 17.83 -9.64 0.69
C GLU A 210 18.03 -8.61 1.82
N GLU A 211 18.05 -9.05 3.11
CA GLU A 211 18.09 -8.14 4.25
C GLU A 211 19.53 -7.88 4.73
N SER A 212 20.00 -6.64 4.54
CA SER A 212 21.37 -6.26 4.95
C SER A 212 21.53 -6.22 6.47
N ALA A 213 20.51 -5.78 7.22
CA ALA A 213 20.52 -5.73 8.67
C ALA A 213 20.61 -7.14 9.27
N PHE A 214 19.78 -8.06 8.78
CA PHE A 214 19.80 -9.45 9.23
C PHE A 214 21.18 -10.12 9.02
N ARG A 215 21.87 -9.82 7.89
CA ARG A 215 23.24 -10.33 7.65
C ARG A 215 24.25 -9.79 8.66
N GLN A 216 24.15 -8.51 9.05
CA GLN A 216 25.03 -7.91 10.05
C GLN A 216 24.81 -8.54 11.42
N GLU A 217 23.57 -8.76 11.81
CA GLU A 217 23.25 -9.42 13.08
C GLU A 217 23.64 -10.90 13.10
N LEU A 218 23.54 -11.58 11.96
CA LEU A 218 24.02 -12.96 11.82
C LEU A 218 25.54 -13.06 11.95
N LEU A 219 26.28 -12.09 11.42
CA LEU A 219 27.74 -11.98 11.62
C LEU A 219 28.06 -11.71 13.11
N LEU A 220 27.34 -10.82 13.76
CA LEU A 220 27.48 -10.59 15.19
C LEU A 220 27.20 -11.87 15.99
N ALA A 221 26.14 -12.60 15.65
CA ALA A 221 25.81 -13.90 16.25
C ALA A 221 26.93 -14.93 16.06
N ALA A 222 27.57 -14.98 14.87
CA ALA A 222 28.69 -15.87 14.59
C ALA A 222 29.93 -15.60 15.45
N VAL A 223 30.10 -14.37 15.92
CA VAL A 223 31.17 -13.99 16.88
C VAL A 223 30.76 -14.26 18.32
N LEU A 224 29.55 -13.86 18.72
CA LEU A 224 29.10 -13.95 20.10
C LEU A 224 28.77 -15.38 20.53
N ALA A 225 28.25 -16.24 19.63
CA ALA A 225 27.90 -17.59 20.01
C ALA A 225 29.12 -18.43 20.45
N PRO A 226 30.27 -18.46 19.75
CA PRO A 226 31.48 -19.09 20.29
C PRO A 226 31.97 -18.47 21.58
N LEU A 227 31.87 -17.14 21.76
CA LEU A 227 32.29 -16.43 22.96
C LEU A 227 31.52 -16.92 24.21
N ALA A 228 30.25 -17.28 24.08
CA ALA A 228 29.44 -17.85 25.16
C ALA A 228 30.03 -19.19 25.70
N PHE A 229 30.79 -19.93 24.87
CA PHE A 229 31.45 -21.16 25.30
C PHE A 229 32.87 -20.92 25.86
N VAL A 230 33.52 -19.85 25.47
CA VAL A 230 34.87 -19.45 25.95
C VAL A 230 34.78 -18.81 27.32
N ILE A 231 33.76 -17.99 27.58
CA ILE A 231 33.56 -17.37 28.90
C ILE A 231 33.26 -18.46 29.95
N PRO A 232 34.04 -18.52 31.07
CA PRO A 232 33.76 -19.44 32.18
C PRO A 232 32.40 -19.10 32.80
N SER A 233 31.42 -19.98 32.57
CA SER A 233 30.03 -19.73 32.97
C SER A 233 29.28 -21.07 33.14
N SER A 234 28.24 -21.06 33.98
CA SER A 234 27.32 -22.16 34.16
C SER A 234 26.51 -22.44 32.88
N LEU A 235 25.90 -23.65 32.81
CA LEU A 235 25.03 -24.00 31.69
C LEU A 235 23.87 -22.99 31.50
N VAL A 236 23.27 -22.54 32.63
CA VAL A 236 22.17 -21.56 32.59
C VAL A 236 22.61 -20.23 32.02
N GLU A 237 23.80 -19.77 32.38
CA GLU A 237 24.37 -18.52 31.86
C GLU A 237 24.70 -18.61 30.37
N LYS A 238 25.19 -19.77 29.90
CA LYS A 238 25.41 -20.04 28.48
C LYS A 238 24.09 -20.01 27.70
N ILE A 239 23.05 -20.65 28.23
CA ILE A 239 21.73 -20.62 27.63
C ILE A 239 21.22 -19.18 27.57
N LEU A 240 21.40 -18.37 28.63
CA LEU A 240 21.00 -16.95 28.65
C LEU A 240 21.70 -16.14 27.57
N MET A 241 23.02 -16.29 27.40
CA MET A 241 23.79 -15.63 26.37
C MET A 241 23.31 -16.02 24.95
N LEU A 242 23.13 -17.31 24.69
CA LEU A 242 22.63 -17.79 23.41
C LEU A 242 21.20 -17.36 23.12
N SER A 243 20.34 -17.31 24.16
CA SER A 243 18.97 -16.82 24.03
C SER A 243 18.91 -15.33 23.70
N ALA A 244 19.84 -14.53 24.21
CA ALA A 244 19.92 -13.11 23.88
C ALA A 244 20.25 -12.88 22.41
N ILE A 245 21.17 -13.67 21.83
CA ILE A 245 21.46 -13.65 20.39
C ILE A 245 20.20 -14.07 19.60
N ALA A 246 19.58 -15.18 19.98
CA ALA A 246 18.38 -15.69 19.32
C ALA A 246 17.24 -14.66 19.34
N LEU A 247 17.10 -13.90 20.45
CA LEU A 247 16.12 -12.82 20.56
C LEU A 247 16.40 -11.69 19.56
N VAL A 248 17.65 -11.27 19.40
CA VAL A 248 18.03 -10.24 18.39
C VAL A 248 17.61 -10.68 17.00
N LEU A 249 18.04 -11.88 16.57
CA LEU A 249 17.70 -12.41 15.26
C LEU A 249 16.18 -12.57 15.03
N LEU A 250 15.45 -12.96 16.07
CA LEU A 250 13.99 -13.11 16.01
C LEU A 250 13.29 -11.77 15.84
N VAL A 251 13.72 -10.75 16.59
CA VAL A 251 13.14 -9.40 16.52
C VAL A 251 13.44 -8.77 15.16
N GLU A 252 14.65 -8.98 14.61
CA GLU A 252 14.99 -8.48 13.27
C GLU A 252 14.15 -9.14 12.17
N LEU A 253 13.93 -10.46 12.23
CA LEU A 253 13.02 -11.15 11.30
C LEU A 253 11.59 -10.60 11.37
N LEU A 254 11.10 -10.29 12.56
CA LEU A 254 9.78 -9.69 12.74
C LEU A 254 9.75 -8.25 12.19
N ASN A 255 10.79 -7.46 12.42
CA ASN A 255 10.93 -6.11 11.88
C ASN A 255 10.91 -6.13 10.35
N SER A 256 11.75 -6.96 9.72
CA SER A 256 11.77 -7.14 8.26
C SER A 256 10.42 -7.57 7.70
N GLY A 257 9.71 -8.46 8.42
CA GLY A 257 8.35 -8.87 8.05
C GLY A 257 7.33 -7.74 8.12
N VAL A 258 7.41 -6.87 9.12
CA VAL A 258 6.57 -5.66 9.25
C VAL A 258 6.88 -4.66 8.14
N GLU A 259 8.16 -4.41 7.85
CA GLU A 259 8.58 -3.53 6.77
C GLU A 259 8.08 -4.01 5.41
N ALA A 260 8.26 -5.29 5.10
CA ALA A 260 7.76 -5.89 3.87
C ALA A 260 6.23 -5.82 3.74
N ALA A 261 5.49 -5.99 4.85
CA ALA A 261 4.04 -5.85 4.86
C ALA A 261 3.59 -4.40 4.61
N ILE A 262 4.27 -3.42 5.21
CA ILE A 262 3.99 -1.99 5.04
C ILE A 262 4.31 -1.56 3.60
N ASP A 263 5.47 -1.98 3.07
CA ASP A 263 5.91 -1.63 1.72
C ASP A 263 4.99 -2.22 0.64
N ARG A 264 4.37 -3.38 0.91
CA ARG A 264 3.33 -3.95 0.05
C ARG A 264 2.04 -3.11 0.05
N ILE A 265 1.68 -2.50 1.19
CA ILE A 265 0.43 -1.73 1.31
C ILE A 265 0.58 -0.37 0.61
N SER A 266 1.66 0.35 0.86
CA SER A 266 1.97 1.62 0.18
C SER A 266 3.42 2.02 0.46
N PHE A 267 4.11 2.50 -0.57
CA PHE A 267 5.39 3.22 -0.42
C PHE A 267 5.19 4.68 0.01
N ASP A 268 3.95 5.12 0.26
CA ASP A 268 3.67 6.47 0.70
C ASP A 268 4.13 6.70 2.15
N ASN A 269 4.71 7.87 2.41
CA ASN A 269 5.09 8.33 3.75
C ASN A 269 3.84 8.65 4.60
N HIS A 270 3.05 7.63 4.90
CA HIS A 270 1.93 7.78 5.82
C HIS A 270 2.43 7.76 7.27
N GLY A 271 1.95 8.68 8.11
CA GLY A 271 2.42 8.80 9.49
C GLY A 271 2.31 7.52 10.33
N LEU A 272 1.32 6.67 10.07
CA LEU A 272 1.17 5.36 10.73
C LEU A 272 2.18 4.34 10.20
N SER A 273 2.45 4.31 8.90
CA SER A 273 3.46 3.44 8.29
C SER A 273 4.85 3.75 8.81
N LYS A 274 5.19 5.05 8.93
CA LYS A 274 6.43 5.49 9.55
C LYS A 274 6.52 5.04 11.01
N ARG A 275 5.46 5.25 11.81
CA ARG A 275 5.44 4.83 13.23
C ARG A 275 5.63 3.32 13.37
N ALA A 276 5.04 2.51 12.52
CA ALA A 276 5.19 1.06 12.59
C ALA A 276 6.62 0.63 12.29
N LYS A 277 7.30 1.23 11.30
CA LYS A 277 8.72 1.02 11.02
C LYS A 277 9.60 1.51 12.19
N ASP A 278 9.32 2.69 12.74
CA ASP A 278 10.03 3.24 13.89
C ASP A 278 9.91 2.33 15.13
N TYR A 279 8.74 1.70 15.36
CA TYR A 279 8.54 0.74 16.45
C TYR A 279 9.32 -0.56 16.22
N GLY A 280 9.37 -1.07 14.98
CA GLY A 280 10.19 -2.21 14.63
C GLY A 280 11.67 -1.95 14.90
N SER A 281 12.20 -0.85 14.40
CA SER A 281 13.59 -0.45 14.65
C SER A 281 13.91 -0.23 16.15
N ALA A 282 12.96 0.34 16.92
CA ALA A 282 13.11 0.49 18.37
C ALA A 282 13.15 -0.88 19.08
N ALA A 283 12.37 -1.84 18.66
CA ALA A 283 12.38 -3.20 19.21
C ALA A 283 13.74 -3.89 18.97
N VAL A 284 14.31 -3.74 17.77
CA VAL A 284 15.67 -4.23 17.45
C VAL A 284 16.72 -3.58 18.36
N LEU A 285 16.66 -2.26 18.53
CA LEU A 285 17.58 -1.54 19.41
C LEU A 285 17.50 -2.04 20.85
N ILE A 286 16.31 -2.29 21.37
CA ILE A 286 16.12 -2.85 22.72
C ILE A 286 16.73 -4.24 22.80
N ALA A 287 16.50 -5.12 21.84
CA ALA A 287 17.05 -6.46 21.82
C ALA A 287 18.58 -6.46 21.77
N LEU A 288 19.20 -5.60 20.96
CA LEU A 288 20.65 -5.40 20.89
C LEU A 288 21.20 -4.88 22.23
N THR A 289 20.50 -3.94 22.87
CA THR A 289 20.93 -3.39 24.19
C THR A 289 20.90 -4.46 25.26
N VAL A 290 19.86 -5.29 25.30
CA VAL A 290 19.75 -6.42 26.22
C VAL A 290 20.87 -7.45 25.97
N CYS A 291 21.13 -7.79 24.70
CA CYS A 291 22.19 -8.71 24.32
C CYS A 291 23.56 -8.16 24.76
N ALA A 292 23.85 -6.89 24.47
CA ALA A 292 25.10 -6.24 24.86
C ALA A 292 25.26 -6.17 26.40
N GLY A 293 24.19 -5.89 27.13
CA GLY A 293 24.21 -5.87 28.61
C GLY A 293 24.53 -7.23 29.19
N ILE A 294 23.90 -8.30 28.67
CA ILE A 294 24.16 -9.69 29.13
C ILE A 294 25.62 -10.08 28.85
N TYR A 295 26.08 -9.93 27.62
CA TYR A 295 27.47 -10.26 27.27
C TYR A 295 28.47 -9.37 28.00
N GLY A 296 28.20 -8.09 28.13
CA GLY A 296 29.04 -7.15 28.86
C GLY A 296 29.21 -7.53 30.34
N ALA A 297 28.12 -7.91 31.01
CA ALA A 297 28.15 -8.35 32.40
C ALA A 297 29.01 -9.64 32.59
N PHE A 298 28.82 -10.65 31.73
CA PHE A 298 29.60 -11.88 31.84
C PHE A 298 31.08 -11.67 31.44
N PHE A 299 31.35 -10.85 30.41
CA PHE A 299 32.69 -10.52 30.02
C PHE A 299 33.45 -9.72 31.09
N TRP A 300 32.76 -8.74 31.70
CA TRP A 300 33.33 -8.01 32.82
C TRP A 300 33.69 -8.92 33.99
N ARG A 301 32.76 -9.81 34.40
CA ARG A 301 33.00 -10.79 35.44
C ARG A 301 34.22 -11.67 35.13
N TRP A 302 34.37 -12.10 33.90
CA TRP A 302 35.49 -12.93 33.45
C TRP A 302 36.83 -12.21 33.50
N LEU A 303 36.86 -10.90 33.21
CA LEU A 303 38.08 -10.07 33.32
C LEU A 303 38.44 -9.67 34.73
N ALA A 304 37.45 -9.55 35.62
CA ALA A 304 37.64 -9.11 36.99
C ALA A 304 38.03 -10.23 37.98
N GLY A 305 38.08 -11.49 37.50
CA GLY A 305 38.52 -12.65 38.27
C GLY A 305 37.47 -13.59 38.68
#